data_7820800d20d595dbd3dff5c85e368bbb
#
_entry.id   7820800d20d595dbd3dff5c85e368bbb
#
_cell.length_a   1.000
_cell.length_b   1.000
_cell.length_c   1.000
_cell.angle_alpha   90.00
_cell.angle_beta   90.00
_cell.angle_gamma   90.00
#
_symmetry.space_group_name_H-M   'P 1'
#
loop_
_entity.id
_entity.type
_entity.pdbx_description
1 polymer ?
#
loop_
_entity_poly.entity_id
_entity_poly.type
_entity_poly.pdbx_seq_one_letter_code
_entity_poly.pdbx_strand_id
1 'polypeptide(L)'
;MGLLATNKADFIQSFLELEPAELKDKRQDSKLLYPLNEIVLLLISGVMAGAESWRQIVEYGKLKLDFLRQYLPYKHGIPCKSTLCEIMGMIEHKKFELWLYRWTSKFFKSFAGEVISIDGKSIKGSKTKEAKATHVLNVFASAQKIILAQKTIDTKTNEIPEIPKLIDDLNIEGATITIDAIGCQTAITSKIIEKKANYFIGLKENQPNLYDASRYLFVEKDSCKTDFEFYAASNRAHGRFEVRRCWVTTIPAWFKESYNTWRGLQSICLIESERHLSNGKRSIEQRFYISSEVLSAKQGFDYARSHWLIENQVHHVLDVTFREDACRVHDAAQNMSVIRKVVLNLINRYKIHTKSKCSTPSIRKQTGWSTKVRSEE
;
A
#
# COMPACT_ATOMS: atom_id res chain seq x y z
N MET A 1 -10.68 19.62 -9.88
CA MET A 1 -10.14 20.71 -9.03
C MET A 1 -10.96 20.70 -7.74
N GLY A 2 -10.52 20.09 -6.69
CA GLY A 2 -11.31 20.00 -5.49
C GLY A 2 -10.60 19.41 -4.31
N LEU A 3 -10.54 20.18 -3.24
CA LEU A 3 -10.22 19.82 -1.85
C LEU A 3 -8.83 19.19 -1.63
N LEU A 4 -7.84 19.89 -2.07
CA LEU A 4 -6.61 20.01 -1.32
C LEU A 4 -6.97 20.91 -0.13
N ALA A 5 -6.76 20.46 1.09
CA ALA A 5 -6.77 21.34 2.24
C ALA A 5 -5.94 22.57 1.86
N THR A 6 -6.60 23.72 1.75
CA THR A 6 -6.00 24.91 1.16
C THR A 6 -5.09 25.62 2.15
N ASN A 7 -5.05 25.14 3.39
CA ASN A 7 -4.13 25.63 4.39
C ASN A 7 -3.73 24.53 5.41
N LYS A 8 -2.62 24.76 6.06
CA LYS A 8 -1.99 23.94 7.08
C LYS A 8 -2.91 23.61 8.26
N ALA A 9 -3.75 24.58 8.67
CA ALA A 9 -4.70 24.40 9.76
C ALA A 9 -5.70 23.31 9.40
N ASP A 10 -6.25 23.29 8.18
CA ASP A 10 -7.22 22.29 7.73
C ASP A 10 -6.66 20.88 7.71
N PHE A 11 -5.36 20.71 7.39
CA PHE A 11 -4.72 19.39 7.39
C PHE A 11 -4.57 18.85 8.82
N ILE A 12 -4.02 19.65 9.73
CA ILE A 12 -3.87 19.27 11.14
C ILE A 12 -5.24 19.13 11.77
N GLN A 13 -6.17 20.03 11.46
CA GLN A 13 -7.54 19.95 11.89
C GLN A 13 -8.23 18.67 11.39
N SER A 14 -8.08 18.31 10.12
CA SER A 14 -8.63 17.04 9.58
C SER A 14 -7.99 15.79 10.19
N PHE A 15 -6.73 15.91 10.63
CA PHE A 15 -6.04 14.86 11.37
C PHE A 15 -6.48 14.81 12.84
N LEU A 16 -6.72 15.97 13.47
CA LEU A 16 -7.20 16.09 14.86
C LEU A 16 -8.70 15.83 14.97
N GLU A 17 -9.50 16.20 13.96
CA GLU A 17 -10.95 15.94 13.85
C GLU A 17 -11.28 14.50 13.49
N LEU A 18 -10.33 13.74 12.99
CA LEU A 18 -10.39 12.30 13.10
C LEU A 18 -10.14 11.95 14.56
N GLU A 19 -11.03 12.51 15.42
CA GLU A 19 -11.03 12.10 16.80
C GLU A 19 -10.88 10.59 16.84
N PRO A 20 -9.99 10.11 17.70
CA PRO A 20 -9.98 8.70 18.04
C PRO A 20 -11.25 8.31 18.83
N ALA A 21 -12.40 8.93 18.57
CA ALA A 21 -13.65 8.52 19.19
C ALA A 21 -13.91 7.03 19.02
N GLU A 22 -13.31 6.42 17.97
CA GLU A 22 -13.29 4.97 17.76
C GLU A 22 -12.04 4.29 18.34
N LEU A 23 -10.94 5.01 18.49
CA LEU A 23 -9.77 4.56 19.24
C LEU A 23 -10.03 4.84 20.71
N LYS A 24 -11.08 4.22 21.27
CA LYS A 24 -11.38 4.39 22.71
C LYS A 24 -10.12 4.08 23.50
N ASP A 25 -9.58 5.11 24.13
CA ASP A 25 -8.56 4.96 25.14
C ASP A 25 -9.14 4.08 26.25
N LYS A 26 -8.58 2.91 26.45
CA LYS A 26 -9.06 1.96 27.46
C LYS A 26 -8.64 2.36 28.87
N ARG A 27 -7.84 3.43 28.99
CA ARG A 27 -7.40 3.95 30.30
C ARG A 27 -8.54 4.70 30.97
N GLN A 28 -8.59 4.64 32.28
CA GLN A 28 -9.54 5.43 33.07
C GLN A 28 -9.23 6.93 32.93
N ASP A 29 -10.23 7.76 32.76
CA ASP A 29 -10.09 9.22 32.58
C ASP A 29 -9.22 9.87 33.67
N SER A 30 -9.35 9.42 34.93
CA SER A 30 -8.54 9.89 36.06
C SER A 30 -7.03 9.57 35.94
N LYS A 31 -6.64 8.64 35.05
CA LYS A 31 -5.25 8.21 34.81
C LYS A 31 -4.72 8.67 33.45
N LEU A 32 -5.48 9.50 32.73
CA LEU A 32 -5.20 9.92 31.37
C LEU A 32 -4.30 11.16 31.34
N LEU A 33 -3.04 11.00 31.77
CA LEU A 33 -2.04 12.08 31.75
C LEU A 33 -1.62 12.50 30.35
N TYR A 34 -1.61 11.56 29.40
CA TYR A 34 -1.16 11.77 28.02
C TYR A 34 -2.28 11.39 27.07
N PRO A 35 -3.01 12.36 26.51
CA PRO A 35 -4.08 12.14 25.54
C PRO A 35 -3.59 11.40 24.28
N LEU A 36 -4.42 10.55 23.70
CA LEU A 36 -4.02 9.72 22.56
C LEU A 36 -3.66 10.54 21.32
N ASN A 37 -4.35 11.67 21.09
CA ASN A 37 -4.02 12.59 20.00
C ASN A 37 -2.61 13.20 20.15
N GLU A 38 -2.18 13.53 21.38
CA GLU A 38 -0.81 14.00 21.65
C GLU A 38 0.22 12.91 21.38
N ILE A 39 -0.09 11.65 21.72
CA ILE A 39 0.77 10.49 21.43
C ILE A 39 0.89 10.27 19.93
N VAL A 40 -0.22 10.28 19.19
CA VAL A 40 -0.20 10.06 17.73
C VAL A 40 0.56 11.19 17.02
N LEU A 41 0.35 12.46 17.42
CA LEU A 41 1.10 13.58 16.85
C LEU A 41 2.59 13.47 17.16
N LEU A 42 2.97 13.08 18.38
CA LEU A 42 4.38 12.84 18.75
C LEU A 42 5.01 11.76 17.86
N LEU A 43 4.31 10.65 17.66
CA LEU A 43 4.79 9.52 16.85
C LEU A 43 5.00 9.92 15.39
N ILE A 44 4.00 10.55 14.78
CA ILE A 44 4.09 11.00 13.39
C ILE A 44 5.24 11.99 13.23
N SER A 45 5.31 13.01 14.09
CA SER A 45 6.36 14.04 14.03
C SER A 45 7.75 13.45 14.25
N GLY A 46 7.90 12.54 15.21
CA GLY A 46 9.17 11.87 15.49
C GLY A 46 9.61 10.95 14.36
N VAL A 47 8.71 10.11 13.84
CA VAL A 47 9.02 9.21 12.71
C VAL A 47 9.34 10.00 11.45
N MET A 48 8.64 11.09 11.19
CA MET A 48 8.91 11.99 10.08
C MET A 48 10.29 12.64 10.21
N ALA A 49 10.71 13.02 11.42
CA ALA A 49 12.01 13.59 11.71
C ALA A 49 13.16 12.54 11.77
N GLY A 50 12.86 11.28 11.50
CA GLY A 50 13.88 10.22 11.41
C GLY A 50 14.01 9.34 12.65
N ALA A 51 13.16 9.49 13.68
CA ALA A 51 13.16 8.58 14.82
C ALA A 51 12.74 7.16 14.40
N GLU A 52 13.50 6.15 14.85
CA GLU A 52 13.33 4.73 14.48
C GLU A 52 13.03 3.85 15.71
N SER A 53 13.15 4.40 16.91
CA SER A 53 12.91 3.69 18.17
C SER A 53 12.08 4.54 19.15
N TRP A 54 11.41 3.87 20.10
CA TRP A 54 10.68 4.55 21.16
C TRP A 54 11.52 5.58 21.93
N ARG A 55 12.80 5.26 22.18
CA ARG A 55 13.73 6.16 22.87
C ARG A 55 13.96 7.43 22.05
N GLN A 56 14.21 7.28 20.73
CA GLN A 56 14.42 8.44 19.85
C GLN A 56 13.16 9.30 19.72
N ILE A 57 11.96 8.67 19.72
CA ILE A 57 10.68 9.40 19.71
C ILE A 57 10.54 10.25 20.97
N VAL A 58 10.84 9.67 22.13
CA VAL A 58 10.81 10.42 23.42
C VAL A 58 11.83 11.56 23.44
N GLU A 59 13.06 11.30 22.99
CA GLU A 59 14.12 12.31 22.88
C GLU A 59 13.71 13.43 21.93
N TYR A 60 13.17 13.07 20.74
CA TYR A 60 12.60 14.03 19.80
C TYR A 60 11.53 14.90 20.45
N GLY A 61 10.56 14.27 21.13
CA GLY A 61 9.47 14.99 21.80
C GLY A 61 9.96 15.99 22.82
N LYS A 62 10.95 15.61 23.65
CA LYS A 62 11.57 16.51 24.63
C LYS A 62 12.27 17.71 23.96
N LEU A 63 13.03 17.45 22.88
CA LEU A 63 13.76 18.50 22.14
C LEU A 63 12.82 19.41 21.33
N LYS A 64 11.63 18.96 20.99
CA LYS A 64 10.68 19.66 20.12
C LYS A 64 9.33 19.93 20.82
N LEU A 65 9.31 19.94 22.13
CA LEU A 65 8.08 20.12 22.91
C LEU A 65 7.38 21.45 22.57
N ASP A 66 8.10 22.54 22.41
CA ASP A 66 7.55 23.85 22.07
C ASP A 66 6.92 23.85 20.65
N PHE A 67 7.50 23.10 19.73
CA PHE A 67 6.90 22.88 18.40
C PHE A 67 5.60 22.08 18.49
N LEU A 68 5.57 21.00 19.26
CA LEU A 68 4.40 20.16 19.45
C LEU A 68 3.24 20.93 20.15
N ARG A 69 3.59 21.81 21.08
CA ARG A 69 2.66 22.68 21.79
C ARG A 69 1.96 23.72 20.90
N GLN A 70 2.46 23.98 19.71
CA GLN A 70 1.76 24.83 18.74
C GLN A 70 0.48 24.17 18.20
N TYR A 71 0.33 22.85 18.37
CA TYR A 71 -0.78 22.07 17.84
C TYR A 71 -1.67 21.46 18.93
N LEU A 72 -1.06 20.93 19.99
CA LEU A 72 -1.77 20.30 21.11
C LEU A 72 -1.13 20.72 22.43
N PRO A 73 -1.87 20.69 23.55
CA PRO A 73 -1.42 21.28 24.82
C PRO A 73 -0.16 20.67 25.40
N TYR A 74 0.02 19.34 25.31
CA TYR A 74 1.10 18.62 25.99
C TYR A 74 1.27 19.07 27.44
N LYS A 75 0.16 19.11 28.17
CA LYS A 75 0.09 19.65 29.54
C LYS A 75 1.06 18.96 30.50
N HIS A 76 1.23 17.66 30.34
CA HIS A 76 2.14 16.84 31.17
C HIS A 76 3.49 16.55 30.47
N GLY A 77 3.80 17.26 29.37
CA GLY A 77 5.01 17.06 28.60
C GLY A 77 5.01 15.75 27.81
N ILE A 78 6.17 15.13 27.69
CA ILE A 78 6.38 13.91 26.88
C ILE A 78 6.40 12.67 27.79
N PRO A 79 5.66 11.62 27.47
CA PRO A 79 5.68 10.38 28.25
C PRO A 79 7.06 9.73 28.22
N CYS A 80 7.36 8.93 29.23
CA CYS A 80 8.55 8.08 29.18
C CYS A 80 8.39 6.93 28.20
N LYS A 81 9.49 6.27 27.85
CA LYS A 81 9.52 5.15 26.88
C LYS A 81 8.54 4.04 27.24
N SER A 82 8.45 3.61 28.49
CA SER A 82 7.56 2.53 28.95
C SER A 82 6.11 2.89 28.73
N THR A 83 5.72 4.11 29.17
CA THR A 83 4.36 4.62 28.97
C THR A 83 3.98 4.70 27.50
N LEU A 84 4.89 5.16 26.63
CA LEU A 84 4.65 5.22 25.19
C LEU A 84 4.44 3.83 24.58
N CYS A 85 5.26 2.85 24.95
CA CYS A 85 5.11 1.46 24.52
C CYS A 85 3.77 0.87 24.97
N GLU A 86 3.41 1.09 26.24
CA GLU A 86 2.18 0.58 26.84
C GLU A 86 0.95 1.17 26.14
N ILE A 87 0.91 2.48 25.95
CA ILE A 87 -0.21 3.16 25.25
C ILE A 87 -0.37 2.57 23.84
N MET A 88 0.74 2.45 23.09
CA MET A 88 0.68 1.92 21.74
C MET A 88 0.31 0.45 21.65
N GLY A 89 0.66 -0.35 22.64
CA GLY A 89 0.24 -1.75 22.77
C GLY A 89 -1.24 -1.90 23.10
N MET A 90 -1.85 -0.93 23.79
CA MET A 90 -3.28 -0.93 24.15
C MET A 90 -4.21 -0.57 22.98
N ILE A 91 -3.69 0.10 21.95
CA ILE A 91 -4.48 0.48 20.78
C ILE A 91 -4.86 -0.78 20.00
N GLU A 92 -6.16 -0.98 19.83
CA GLU A 92 -6.67 -2.07 19.00
C GLU A 92 -6.29 -1.82 17.53
N HIS A 93 -5.39 -2.66 16.98
CA HIS A 93 -4.83 -2.46 15.64
C HIS A 93 -5.90 -2.36 14.55
N LYS A 94 -6.99 -3.15 14.63
CA LYS A 94 -8.08 -3.09 13.63
C LYS A 94 -8.75 -1.71 13.57
N LYS A 95 -8.92 -1.06 14.70
CA LYS A 95 -9.49 0.30 14.77
C LYS A 95 -8.51 1.33 14.21
N PHE A 96 -7.20 1.13 14.45
CA PHE A 96 -6.19 2.03 13.94
C PHE A 96 -6.00 1.86 12.41
N GLU A 97 -6.16 0.65 11.89
CA GLU A 97 -6.21 0.36 10.46
C GLU A 97 -7.44 1.01 9.80
N LEU A 98 -8.61 0.92 10.42
CA LEU A 98 -9.82 1.58 9.95
C LEU A 98 -9.69 3.11 9.97
N TRP A 99 -9.04 3.66 11.01
CA TRP A 99 -8.72 5.09 11.08
C TRP A 99 -7.80 5.51 9.92
N LEU A 100 -6.76 4.74 9.58
CA LEU A 100 -5.91 5.01 8.41
C LEU A 100 -6.75 5.09 7.14
N TYR A 101 -7.61 4.10 6.90
CA TYR A 101 -8.46 4.07 5.71
C TYR A 101 -9.41 5.27 5.63
N ARG A 102 -10.08 5.63 6.73
CA ARG A 102 -10.98 6.78 6.78
C ARG A 102 -10.26 8.10 6.52
N TRP A 103 -9.07 8.24 7.08
CA TRP A 103 -8.26 9.42 6.85
C TRP A 103 -7.82 9.52 5.38
N THR A 104 -7.30 8.46 4.80
CA THR A 104 -6.83 8.45 3.41
C THR A 104 -7.95 8.57 2.39
N SER A 105 -9.12 8.00 2.67
CA SER A 105 -10.30 8.08 1.80
C SER A 105 -10.77 9.52 1.57
N LYS A 106 -10.54 10.42 2.52
CA LYS A 106 -10.85 11.86 2.37
C LYS A 106 -10.06 12.53 1.23
N PHE A 107 -8.96 11.94 0.77
CA PHE A 107 -8.17 12.47 -0.35
C PHE A 107 -8.77 12.16 -1.72
N PHE A 108 -9.78 11.31 -1.78
CA PHE A 108 -10.41 10.87 -3.02
C PHE A 108 -11.86 11.34 -3.08
N LYS A 109 -12.27 11.91 -4.21
CA LYS A 109 -13.68 12.17 -4.51
C LYS A 109 -14.38 10.89 -5.01
N SER A 110 -13.63 10.09 -5.77
CA SER A 110 -14.05 8.83 -6.35
C SER A 110 -12.80 8.00 -6.62
N PHE A 111 -12.94 6.69 -6.60
CA PHE A 111 -11.88 5.76 -7.02
C PHE A 111 -12.00 5.33 -8.49
N ALA A 112 -13.00 5.85 -9.21
CA ALA A 112 -13.19 5.54 -10.62
C ALA A 112 -11.94 5.90 -11.44
N GLY A 113 -11.42 4.93 -12.19
CA GLY A 113 -10.20 5.05 -12.98
C GLY A 113 -8.88 4.93 -12.18
N GLU A 114 -8.93 4.77 -10.86
CA GLU A 114 -7.72 4.50 -10.07
C GLU A 114 -7.28 3.04 -10.21
N VAL A 115 -5.97 2.83 -10.27
CA VAL A 115 -5.37 1.49 -10.14
C VAL A 115 -4.95 1.29 -8.70
N ILE A 116 -5.59 0.33 -8.03
CA ILE A 116 -5.37 0.03 -6.62
C ILE A 116 -4.69 -1.33 -6.51
N SER A 117 -3.47 -1.35 -5.99
CA SER A 117 -2.70 -2.57 -5.77
C SER A 117 -2.92 -3.10 -4.36
N ILE A 118 -3.18 -4.41 -4.23
CA ILE A 118 -3.23 -5.12 -2.95
C ILE A 118 -2.08 -6.11 -2.93
N ASP A 119 -1.23 -6.04 -1.90
CA ASP A 119 -0.08 -6.93 -1.76
C ASP A 119 0.29 -7.14 -0.29
N GLY A 120 0.82 -8.32 0.02
CA GLY A 120 1.19 -8.73 1.36
C GLY A 120 2.64 -8.40 1.72
N LYS A 121 2.88 -8.06 2.98
CA LYS A 121 4.21 -7.81 3.51
C LYS A 121 4.37 -8.38 4.92
N SER A 122 5.45 -9.10 5.16
CA SER A 122 5.86 -9.52 6.51
C SER A 122 6.76 -8.48 7.16
N ILE A 123 6.39 -8.01 8.35
CA ILE A 123 7.20 -7.10 9.18
C ILE A 123 8.20 -7.96 9.96
N LYS A 124 9.38 -8.22 9.37
CA LYS A 124 10.36 -9.21 9.92
C LYS A 124 10.83 -8.88 11.33
N GLY A 125 10.96 -7.58 11.65
CA GLY A 125 11.38 -7.11 12.98
C GLY A 125 10.40 -7.43 14.11
N SER A 126 9.16 -7.79 13.80
CA SER A 126 8.14 -8.17 14.80
C SER A 126 8.24 -9.63 15.25
N LYS A 127 9.08 -10.44 14.61
CA LYS A 127 9.27 -11.86 14.96
C LYS A 127 9.88 -11.99 16.34
N THR A 128 9.34 -12.89 17.16
CA THR A 128 9.93 -13.34 18.43
C THR A 128 10.29 -14.83 18.36
N LYS A 129 10.76 -15.38 19.47
CA LYS A 129 10.98 -16.84 19.58
C LYS A 129 9.65 -17.59 19.60
N GLU A 130 8.60 -16.96 20.15
CA GLU A 130 7.28 -17.54 20.40
C GLU A 130 6.28 -17.22 19.28
N ALA A 131 6.52 -16.14 18.50
CA ALA A 131 5.58 -15.65 17.49
C ALA A 131 6.24 -15.45 16.13
N LYS A 132 5.50 -15.80 15.06
CA LYS A 132 5.86 -15.47 13.67
C LYS A 132 5.86 -13.95 13.46
N ALA A 133 6.56 -13.49 12.41
CA ALA A 133 6.50 -12.11 11.99
C ALA A 133 5.05 -11.72 11.65
N THR A 134 4.65 -10.52 12.06
CA THR A 134 3.36 -9.94 11.68
C THR A 134 3.29 -9.82 10.17
N HIS A 135 2.21 -10.30 9.59
CA HIS A 135 1.93 -10.18 8.16
C HIS A 135 0.78 -9.21 7.94
N VAL A 136 0.93 -8.32 6.95
CA VAL A 136 -0.06 -7.28 6.65
C VAL A 136 -0.34 -7.22 5.16
N LEU A 137 -1.60 -7.06 4.78
CA LEU A 137 -2.00 -6.62 3.45
C LEU A 137 -1.92 -5.10 3.38
N ASN A 138 -1.40 -4.58 2.29
CA ASN A 138 -1.35 -3.16 1.98
C ASN A 138 -2.22 -2.86 0.76
N VAL A 139 -2.92 -1.74 0.79
CA VAL A 139 -3.74 -1.22 -0.30
C VAL A 139 -3.15 0.09 -0.77
N PHE A 140 -2.74 0.17 -2.02
CA PHE A 140 -2.01 1.31 -2.56
C PHE A 140 -2.65 1.86 -3.84
N ALA A 141 -3.06 3.13 -3.83
CA ALA A 141 -3.51 3.86 -5.00
C ALA A 141 -2.30 4.44 -5.74
N SER A 142 -1.97 3.84 -6.88
CA SER A 142 -0.70 4.06 -7.57
C SER A 142 -0.56 5.47 -8.15
N ALA A 143 -1.62 6.03 -8.75
CA ALA A 143 -1.59 7.36 -9.37
C ALA A 143 -1.40 8.47 -8.33
N GLN A 144 -2.06 8.35 -7.19
CA GLN A 144 -1.98 9.31 -6.08
C GLN A 144 -0.81 9.05 -5.14
N LYS A 145 -0.15 7.89 -5.25
CA LYS A 145 0.93 7.43 -4.36
C LYS A 145 0.51 7.39 -2.88
N ILE A 146 -0.72 6.98 -2.63
CA ILE A 146 -1.32 6.90 -1.29
C ILE A 146 -1.51 5.44 -0.87
N ILE A 147 -1.02 5.10 0.30
CA ILE A 147 -1.36 3.84 0.97
C ILE A 147 -2.72 4.05 1.61
N LEU A 148 -3.77 3.46 1.02
CA LEU A 148 -5.15 3.62 1.43
C LEU A 148 -5.46 2.93 2.75
N ALA A 149 -5.00 1.70 2.87
CA ALA A 149 -5.34 0.84 4.00
C ALA A 149 -4.23 -0.16 4.31
N GLN A 150 -4.28 -0.67 5.51
CA GLN A 150 -3.56 -1.86 5.97
C GLN A 150 -4.57 -2.80 6.61
N LYS A 151 -4.35 -4.11 6.46
CA LYS A 151 -5.06 -5.14 7.24
C LYS A 151 -4.05 -6.16 7.76
N THR A 152 -3.97 -6.29 9.06
CA THR A 152 -3.16 -7.33 9.70
C THR A 152 -3.82 -8.69 9.52
N ILE A 153 -3.02 -9.67 9.07
CA ILE A 153 -3.44 -11.05 8.90
C ILE A 153 -3.15 -11.82 10.20
N ASP A 154 -4.13 -12.57 10.68
CA ASP A 154 -3.95 -13.47 11.81
C ASP A 154 -2.90 -14.54 11.46
N THR A 155 -2.03 -14.87 12.40
CA THR A 155 -0.94 -15.86 12.25
C THR A 155 -1.44 -17.27 11.88
N LYS A 156 -2.73 -17.55 12.08
CA LYS A 156 -3.38 -18.83 11.76
C LYS A 156 -3.99 -18.87 10.37
N THR A 157 -4.04 -17.73 9.64
CA THR A 157 -4.61 -17.63 8.31
C THR A 157 -3.55 -17.23 7.28
N ASN A 158 -3.95 -17.13 6.01
CA ASN A 158 -3.14 -16.61 4.92
C ASN A 158 -3.88 -15.44 4.22
N GLU A 159 -3.31 -14.90 3.17
CA GLU A 159 -3.86 -13.74 2.45
C GLU A 159 -5.21 -14.05 1.78
N ILE A 160 -5.37 -15.25 1.24
CA ILE A 160 -6.52 -15.64 0.40
C ILE A 160 -7.88 -15.36 1.07
N PRO A 161 -8.17 -15.80 2.31
CA PRO A 161 -9.44 -15.51 2.96
C PRO A 161 -9.55 -14.08 3.51
N GLU A 162 -8.43 -13.35 3.64
CA GLU A 162 -8.43 -12.00 4.19
C GLU A 162 -8.62 -10.91 3.11
N ILE A 163 -8.20 -11.17 1.86
CA ILE A 163 -8.39 -10.24 0.75
C ILE A 163 -9.86 -9.91 0.51
N PRO A 164 -10.82 -10.87 0.41
CA PRO A 164 -12.24 -10.54 0.25
C PRO A 164 -12.80 -9.69 1.39
N LYS A 165 -12.40 -9.98 2.65
CA LYS A 165 -12.82 -9.21 3.82
C LYS A 165 -12.25 -7.77 3.78
N LEU A 166 -11.00 -7.62 3.30
CA LEU A 166 -10.42 -6.30 3.10
C LEU A 166 -11.19 -5.51 2.03
N ILE A 167 -11.51 -6.16 0.90
CA ILE A 167 -12.27 -5.55 -0.18
C ILE A 167 -13.68 -5.11 0.29
N ASP A 168 -14.31 -5.87 1.20
CA ASP A 168 -15.60 -5.48 1.78
C ASP A 168 -15.54 -4.16 2.56
N ASP A 169 -14.44 -3.93 3.26
CA ASP A 169 -14.22 -2.73 4.04
C ASP A 169 -13.92 -1.49 3.19
N LEU A 170 -13.60 -1.66 1.88
CA LEU A 170 -13.20 -0.59 0.98
C LEU A 170 -14.34 -0.10 0.08
N ASN A 171 -14.37 1.20 -0.18
CA ASN A 171 -15.13 1.77 -1.30
C ASN A 171 -14.20 1.85 -2.51
N ILE A 172 -14.38 0.94 -3.47
CA ILE A 172 -13.50 0.79 -4.65
C ILE A 172 -14.29 0.85 -5.96
N GLU A 173 -15.52 1.34 -5.94
CA GLU A 173 -16.38 1.43 -7.13
C GLU A 173 -15.68 2.17 -8.27
N GLY A 174 -15.61 1.52 -9.44
CA GLY A 174 -14.98 2.05 -10.65
C GLY A 174 -13.45 1.99 -10.68
N ALA A 175 -12.80 1.46 -9.64
CA ALA A 175 -11.35 1.22 -9.65
C ALA A 175 -10.98 -0.10 -10.34
N THR A 176 -9.71 -0.24 -10.75
CA THR A 176 -9.13 -1.52 -11.17
C THR A 176 -8.20 -2.04 -10.08
N ILE A 177 -8.53 -3.21 -9.53
CA ILE A 177 -7.77 -3.84 -8.45
C ILE A 177 -6.71 -4.75 -9.05
N THR A 178 -5.45 -4.55 -8.66
CA THR A 178 -4.34 -5.42 -9.07
C THR A 178 -3.85 -6.23 -7.88
N ILE A 179 -3.69 -7.54 -8.08
CA ILE A 179 -3.20 -8.48 -7.07
C ILE A 179 -2.23 -9.43 -7.75
N ASP A 180 -1.26 -9.95 -7.01
CA ASP A 180 -0.37 -10.99 -7.49
C ASP A 180 -1.10 -12.33 -7.69
N ALA A 181 -0.37 -13.36 -8.14
CA ALA A 181 -0.98 -14.65 -8.48
C ALA A 181 -1.57 -15.39 -7.27
N ILE A 182 -1.18 -15.07 -6.05
CA ILE A 182 -1.77 -15.69 -4.84
C ILE A 182 -3.25 -15.30 -4.70
N GLY A 183 -3.59 -14.08 -5.12
CA GLY A 183 -4.95 -13.56 -5.14
C GLY A 183 -5.78 -14.00 -6.35
N CYS A 184 -5.25 -14.85 -7.25
CA CYS A 184 -5.99 -15.41 -8.37
C CYS A 184 -6.95 -16.50 -7.87
N GLN A 185 -8.11 -16.08 -7.35
CA GLN A 185 -9.15 -16.92 -6.76
C GLN A 185 -10.52 -16.44 -7.20
N THR A 186 -11.44 -17.36 -7.52
CA THR A 186 -12.80 -17.03 -7.98
C THR A 186 -13.61 -16.23 -6.95
N ALA A 187 -13.41 -16.50 -5.66
CA ALA A 187 -14.03 -15.74 -4.58
C ALA A 187 -13.57 -14.27 -4.57
N ILE A 188 -12.29 -14.01 -4.85
CA ILE A 188 -11.73 -12.66 -4.89
C ILE A 188 -12.23 -11.90 -6.11
N THR A 189 -12.20 -12.51 -7.30
CA THR A 189 -12.73 -11.88 -8.53
C THR A 189 -14.21 -11.56 -8.40
N SER A 190 -14.99 -12.49 -7.83
CA SER A 190 -16.43 -12.29 -7.58
C SER A 190 -16.69 -11.12 -6.65
N LYS A 191 -15.89 -10.99 -5.56
CA LYS A 191 -16.01 -9.90 -4.59
C LYS A 191 -15.68 -8.54 -5.22
N ILE A 192 -14.64 -8.47 -6.05
CA ILE A 192 -14.27 -7.22 -6.76
C ILE A 192 -15.41 -6.77 -7.68
N ILE A 193 -15.99 -7.69 -8.47
CA ILE A 193 -17.11 -7.37 -9.37
C ILE A 193 -18.38 -6.99 -8.58
N GLU A 194 -18.63 -7.63 -7.44
CA GLU A 194 -19.76 -7.29 -6.55
C GLU A 194 -19.64 -5.84 -6.04
N LYS A 195 -18.42 -5.37 -5.79
CA LYS A 195 -18.11 -3.98 -5.42
C LYS A 195 -18.10 -3.00 -6.61
N LYS A 196 -18.54 -3.43 -7.80
CA LYS A 196 -18.54 -2.64 -9.04
C LYS A 196 -17.15 -2.12 -9.42
N ALA A 197 -16.10 -2.87 -9.09
CA ALA A 197 -14.73 -2.62 -9.47
C ALA A 197 -14.27 -3.62 -10.53
N ASN A 198 -13.16 -3.31 -11.19
CA ASN A 198 -12.49 -4.18 -12.14
C ASN A 198 -11.29 -4.86 -11.49
N TYR A 199 -10.79 -5.92 -12.13
CA TYR A 199 -9.58 -6.58 -11.70
C TYR A 199 -8.58 -6.79 -12.83
N PHE A 200 -7.30 -6.79 -12.43
CA PHE A 200 -6.16 -7.23 -13.23
C PHE A 200 -5.24 -8.04 -12.32
N ILE A 201 -5.33 -9.37 -12.39
CA ILE A 201 -4.73 -10.29 -11.41
C ILE A 201 -3.71 -11.20 -12.10
N GLY A 202 -2.55 -11.36 -11.48
CA GLY A 202 -1.53 -12.29 -11.93
C GLY A 202 -2.05 -13.73 -11.99
N LEU A 203 -1.68 -14.47 -13.03
CA LEU A 203 -2.07 -15.87 -13.22
C LEU A 203 -0.81 -16.73 -13.28
N LYS A 204 -0.80 -17.80 -12.50
CA LYS A 204 0.27 -18.80 -12.43
C LYS A 204 -0.30 -20.22 -12.30
N GLU A 205 0.58 -21.18 -12.15
CA GLU A 205 0.27 -22.62 -12.00
C GLU A 205 -0.57 -22.97 -10.77
N ASN A 206 -0.79 -22.02 -9.83
CA ASN A 206 -1.76 -22.20 -8.74
C ASN A 206 -3.23 -22.33 -9.25
N GLN A 207 -3.47 -21.94 -10.50
CA GLN A 207 -4.71 -22.16 -11.24
C GLN A 207 -4.40 -22.90 -12.56
N PRO A 208 -4.00 -24.21 -12.51
CA PRO A 208 -3.37 -24.89 -13.62
C PRO A 208 -4.22 -24.91 -14.88
N ASN A 209 -5.50 -25.25 -14.78
CA ASN A 209 -6.40 -25.34 -15.94
C ASN A 209 -6.56 -23.98 -16.65
N LEU A 210 -6.76 -22.92 -15.88
CA LEU A 210 -6.90 -21.56 -16.42
C LEU A 210 -5.55 -21.08 -17.03
N TYR A 211 -4.43 -21.41 -16.37
CA TYR A 211 -3.10 -21.07 -16.85
C TYR A 211 -2.77 -21.76 -18.17
N ASP A 212 -3.03 -23.05 -18.27
CA ASP A 212 -2.75 -23.83 -19.50
C ASP A 212 -3.66 -23.38 -20.66
N ALA A 213 -4.96 -23.16 -20.40
CA ALA A 213 -5.86 -22.59 -21.39
C ALA A 213 -5.43 -21.19 -21.84
N SER A 214 -4.94 -20.36 -20.91
CA SER A 214 -4.42 -19.03 -21.26
C SER A 214 -3.16 -19.14 -22.13
N ARG A 215 -2.23 -20.03 -21.78
CA ARG A 215 -1.05 -20.30 -22.62
C ARG A 215 -1.42 -20.78 -24.01
N TYR A 216 -2.40 -21.68 -24.10
CA TYR A 216 -2.89 -22.22 -25.38
C TYR A 216 -3.35 -21.11 -26.33
N LEU A 217 -4.06 -20.09 -25.84
CA LEU A 217 -4.48 -18.94 -26.64
C LEU A 217 -3.30 -18.24 -27.34
N PHE A 218 -2.13 -18.16 -26.68
CA PHE A 218 -0.97 -17.45 -27.20
C PHE A 218 -0.03 -18.33 -28.06
N VAL A 219 -0.09 -19.65 -27.89
CA VAL A 219 0.71 -20.60 -28.69
C VAL A 219 0.01 -20.93 -30.00
N GLU A 220 -1.28 -21.22 -29.92
CA GLU A 220 -2.11 -21.71 -31.07
C GLU A 220 -2.96 -20.55 -31.65
N LYS A 221 -2.30 -19.43 -31.96
CA LYS A 221 -2.95 -18.21 -32.47
C LYS A 221 -3.89 -18.45 -33.64
N ASP A 222 -3.39 -19.18 -34.64
CA ASP A 222 -4.12 -19.43 -35.88
C ASP A 222 -5.30 -20.38 -35.67
N SER A 223 -5.16 -21.37 -34.79
CA SER A 223 -6.20 -22.35 -34.45
C SER A 223 -7.32 -21.72 -33.62
N CYS A 224 -6.97 -20.80 -32.74
CA CYS A 224 -7.94 -20.13 -31.85
C CYS A 224 -8.64 -18.94 -32.51
N LYS A 225 -8.24 -18.50 -33.70
CA LYS A 225 -8.72 -17.27 -34.39
C LYS A 225 -8.78 -16.06 -33.45
N THR A 226 -7.74 -15.90 -32.65
CA THR A 226 -7.66 -14.84 -31.64
C THR A 226 -6.85 -13.67 -32.17
N ASP A 227 -7.46 -12.48 -32.13
CA ASP A 227 -6.77 -11.23 -32.41
C ASP A 227 -6.00 -10.76 -31.16
N PHE A 228 -4.78 -10.32 -31.38
CA PHE A 228 -3.93 -9.81 -30.33
C PHE A 228 -3.58 -8.35 -30.57
N GLU A 229 -3.84 -7.53 -29.56
CA GLU A 229 -3.17 -6.25 -29.48
C GLU A 229 -1.75 -6.42 -28.95
N PHE A 230 -0.84 -5.57 -29.42
CA PHE A 230 0.57 -5.60 -29.04
C PHE A 230 1.08 -4.22 -28.65
N TYR A 231 1.84 -4.16 -27.56
CA TYR A 231 2.57 -2.98 -27.12
C TYR A 231 3.95 -3.39 -26.60
N ALA A 232 4.98 -2.58 -26.90
CA ALA A 232 6.32 -2.80 -26.37
C ALA A 232 6.94 -1.48 -25.89
N ALA A 233 7.75 -1.59 -24.85
CA ALA A 233 8.55 -0.48 -24.35
C ALA A 233 9.90 -0.97 -23.87
N SER A 234 10.94 -0.15 -24.05
CA SER A 234 12.28 -0.43 -23.55
C SER A 234 12.76 0.64 -22.58
N ASN A 235 13.60 0.24 -21.64
CA ASN A 235 14.20 1.14 -20.67
C ASN A 235 15.66 0.74 -20.41
N ARG A 236 16.53 1.75 -20.24
CA ARG A 236 17.90 1.55 -19.81
C ARG A 236 18.10 2.24 -18.47
N ALA A 237 18.30 1.48 -17.42
CA ALA A 237 18.51 2.00 -16.08
C ALA A 237 19.39 1.06 -15.26
N HIS A 238 20.16 1.61 -14.33
CA HIS A 238 20.99 0.85 -13.39
C HIS A 238 21.89 -0.22 -14.04
N GLY A 239 22.55 0.14 -15.18
CA GLY A 239 23.47 -0.76 -15.89
C GLY A 239 22.81 -1.93 -16.61
N ARG A 240 21.50 -1.95 -16.79
CA ARG A 240 20.74 -2.97 -17.53
C ARG A 240 19.85 -2.36 -18.59
N PHE A 241 19.68 -3.09 -19.69
CA PHE A 241 18.70 -2.79 -20.72
C PHE A 241 17.55 -3.80 -20.61
N GLU A 242 16.34 -3.30 -20.56
CA GLU A 242 15.13 -4.11 -20.39
C GLU A 242 14.13 -3.76 -21.47
N VAL A 243 13.64 -4.80 -22.16
CA VAL A 243 12.53 -4.71 -23.11
C VAL A 243 11.35 -5.45 -22.52
N ARG A 244 10.19 -4.80 -22.51
CA ARG A 244 8.94 -5.43 -22.12
C ARG A 244 7.98 -5.41 -23.29
N ARG A 245 7.38 -6.56 -23.53
CA ARG A 245 6.36 -6.78 -24.56
C ARG A 245 5.07 -7.19 -23.90
N CYS A 246 3.98 -6.65 -24.34
CA CYS A 246 2.65 -6.94 -23.84
C CYS A 246 1.74 -7.35 -25.00
N TRP A 247 1.07 -8.47 -24.85
CA TRP A 247 0.03 -8.95 -25.74
C TRP A 247 -1.26 -9.09 -24.94
N VAL A 248 -2.36 -8.62 -25.50
CA VAL A 248 -3.69 -8.75 -24.89
C VAL A 248 -4.63 -9.35 -25.94
N THR A 249 -5.48 -10.27 -25.48
CA THR A 249 -6.57 -10.80 -26.26
C THR A 249 -7.86 -10.83 -25.44
N THR A 250 -9.00 -10.60 -26.09
CA THR A 250 -10.31 -10.89 -25.50
C THR A 250 -10.54 -12.41 -25.50
N ILE A 251 -11.23 -12.90 -24.47
CA ILE A 251 -11.52 -14.33 -24.36
C ILE A 251 -12.55 -14.78 -25.40
N PRO A 252 -12.32 -15.87 -26.15
CA PRO A 252 -13.28 -16.43 -27.08
C PRO A 252 -14.45 -17.10 -26.33
N ALA A 253 -15.57 -17.36 -27.04
CA ALA A 253 -16.80 -17.90 -26.45
C ALA A 253 -16.56 -19.21 -25.69
N TRP A 254 -15.81 -20.16 -26.28
CA TRP A 254 -15.49 -21.44 -25.62
C TRP A 254 -14.74 -21.25 -24.30
N PHE A 255 -13.84 -20.27 -24.22
CA PHE A 255 -13.10 -19.98 -23.01
C PHE A 255 -14.04 -19.41 -21.94
N LYS A 256 -14.94 -18.52 -22.32
CA LYS A 256 -15.93 -17.93 -21.43
C LYS A 256 -16.88 -19.00 -20.85
N GLU A 257 -17.29 -19.97 -21.66
CA GLU A 257 -18.13 -21.09 -21.21
C GLU A 257 -17.38 -22.00 -20.23
N SER A 258 -16.14 -22.38 -20.55
CA SER A 258 -15.31 -23.28 -19.73
C SER A 258 -14.92 -22.68 -18.39
N TYR A 259 -14.75 -21.35 -18.34
CA TYR A 259 -14.26 -20.62 -17.16
C TYR A 259 -15.31 -19.61 -16.62
N ASN A 260 -16.60 -19.92 -16.73
CA ASN A 260 -17.73 -19.09 -16.32
C ASN A 260 -17.74 -18.77 -14.80
N THR A 261 -17.07 -19.55 -13.98
CA THR A 261 -16.87 -19.30 -12.54
C THR A 261 -15.97 -18.08 -12.25
N TRP A 262 -15.18 -17.63 -13.24
CA TRP A 262 -14.38 -16.42 -13.16
C TRP A 262 -15.22 -15.20 -13.54
N ARG A 263 -15.97 -14.71 -12.55
CA ARG A 263 -16.95 -13.65 -12.76
C ARG A 263 -16.33 -12.42 -13.39
N GLY A 264 -16.91 -11.97 -14.49
CA GLY A 264 -16.48 -10.75 -15.20
C GLY A 264 -15.23 -10.91 -16.08
N LEU A 265 -14.65 -12.11 -16.22
CA LEU A 265 -13.46 -12.31 -17.06
C LEU A 265 -13.73 -11.90 -18.52
N GLN A 266 -12.90 -11.02 -19.08
CA GLN A 266 -13.01 -10.45 -20.42
C GLN A 266 -11.74 -10.61 -21.26
N SER A 267 -10.55 -10.48 -20.66
CA SER A 267 -9.29 -10.56 -21.41
C SER A 267 -8.18 -11.28 -20.65
N ILE A 268 -7.25 -11.84 -21.44
CA ILE A 268 -5.98 -12.39 -20.96
C ILE A 268 -4.85 -11.51 -21.48
N CYS A 269 -3.90 -11.22 -20.61
CA CYS A 269 -2.72 -10.45 -20.93
C CYS A 269 -1.45 -11.29 -20.69
N LEU A 270 -0.52 -11.27 -21.64
CA LEU A 270 0.82 -11.83 -21.52
C LEU A 270 1.84 -10.70 -21.52
N ILE A 271 2.67 -10.65 -20.50
CA ILE A 271 3.83 -9.74 -20.44
C ILE A 271 5.11 -10.55 -20.45
N GLU A 272 5.96 -10.26 -21.42
CA GLU A 272 7.31 -10.76 -21.51
C GLU A 272 8.30 -9.66 -21.14
N SER A 273 9.18 -9.95 -20.19
CA SER A 273 10.27 -9.07 -19.77
C SER A 273 11.61 -9.69 -20.14
N GLU A 274 12.30 -9.05 -21.06
CA GLU A 274 13.64 -9.44 -21.49
C GLU A 274 14.67 -8.49 -20.89
N ARG A 275 15.61 -9.02 -20.11
CA ARG A 275 16.64 -8.25 -19.41
C ARG A 275 18.01 -8.61 -19.90
N HIS A 276 18.77 -7.59 -20.27
CA HIS A 276 20.19 -7.68 -20.64
C HIS A 276 21.02 -7.03 -19.54
N LEU A 277 21.85 -7.81 -18.89
CA LEU A 277 22.75 -7.33 -17.83
C LEU A 277 24.09 -6.92 -18.42
N SER A 278 24.83 -6.04 -17.72
CA SER A 278 26.15 -5.56 -18.11
C SER A 278 27.20 -6.67 -18.26
N ASN A 279 26.99 -7.81 -17.61
CA ASN A 279 27.85 -9.01 -17.71
C ASN A 279 27.50 -9.94 -18.89
N GLY A 280 26.67 -9.49 -19.84
CA GLY A 280 26.24 -10.25 -21.02
C GLY A 280 25.12 -11.27 -20.73
N LYS A 281 24.70 -11.48 -19.50
CA LYS A 281 23.59 -12.40 -19.20
C LYS A 281 22.27 -11.83 -19.69
N ARG A 282 21.47 -12.72 -20.29
CA ARG A 282 20.11 -12.44 -20.76
C ARG A 282 19.11 -13.30 -19.97
N SER A 283 18.01 -12.72 -19.55
CA SER A 283 16.89 -13.44 -18.96
C SER A 283 15.58 -13.02 -19.62
N ILE A 284 14.70 -13.98 -19.84
CA ILE A 284 13.35 -13.76 -20.34
C ILE A 284 12.40 -14.32 -19.30
N GLU A 285 11.41 -13.53 -18.92
CA GLU A 285 10.37 -13.90 -17.98
C GLU A 285 9.00 -13.59 -18.59
N GLN A 286 8.09 -14.57 -18.56
CA GLN A 286 6.72 -14.43 -19.03
C GLN A 286 5.76 -14.47 -17.85
N ARG A 287 4.77 -13.58 -17.86
CA ARG A 287 3.74 -13.49 -16.84
C ARG A 287 2.39 -13.32 -17.49
N PHE A 288 1.43 -14.14 -17.07
CA PHE A 288 0.05 -14.06 -17.48
C PHE A 288 -0.78 -13.29 -16.46
N TYR A 289 -1.82 -12.60 -16.96
CA TYR A 289 -2.78 -11.88 -16.15
C TYR A 289 -4.18 -12.10 -16.71
N ILE A 290 -5.17 -12.12 -15.82
CA ILE A 290 -6.58 -12.12 -16.15
C ILE A 290 -7.19 -10.74 -15.84
N SER A 291 -8.15 -10.30 -16.65
CA SER A 291 -8.82 -9.01 -16.44
C SER A 291 -10.32 -9.10 -16.66
N SER A 292 -11.06 -8.29 -15.89
CA SER A 292 -12.49 -8.06 -16.10
C SER A 292 -12.80 -6.97 -17.11
N GLU A 293 -11.78 -6.33 -17.67
CA GLU A 293 -11.92 -5.28 -18.68
C GLU A 293 -11.47 -5.80 -20.05
N VAL A 294 -12.07 -5.28 -21.11
CA VAL A 294 -11.52 -5.38 -22.45
C VAL A 294 -10.38 -4.38 -22.55
N LEU A 295 -9.16 -4.86 -22.44
CA LEU A 295 -7.95 -4.02 -22.34
C LEU A 295 -7.30 -3.82 -23.70
N SER A 296 -6.74 -2.63 -23.93
CA SER A 296 -5.65 -2.46 -24.89
C SER A 296 -4.33 -3.03 -24.32
N ALA A 297 -3.40 -3.41 -25.21
CA ALA A 297 -2.09 -3.90 -24.77
C ALA A 297 -1.31 -2.87 -23.95
N LYS A 298 -1.51 -1.56 -24.23
CA LYS A 298 -0.92 -0.50 -23.43
C LYS A 298 -1.50 -0.43 -22.02
N GLN A 299 -2.82 -0.58 -21.85
CA GLN A 299 -3.45 -0.63 -20.52
C GLN A 299 -2.97 -1.83 -19.70
N GLY A 300 -2.93 -3.04 -20.30
CA GLY A 300 -2.39 -4.23 -19.63
C GLY A 300 -0.93 -4.03 -19.16
N PHE A 301 -0.11 -3.42 -20.02
CA PHE A 301 1.25 -3.06 -19.65
C PHE A 301 1.31 -2.07 -18.48
N ASP A 302 0.49 -1.02 -18.50
CA ASP A 302 0.47 0.00 -17.46
C ASP A 302 -0.06 -0.58 -16.13
N TYR A 303 -1.07 -1.44 -16.14
CA TYR A 303 -1.60 -2.11 -14.94
C TYR A 303 -0.55 -3.02 -14.28
N ALA A 304 0.15 -3.83 -15.06
CA ALA A 304 1.22 -4.67 -14.52
C ALA A 304 2.35 -3.82 -13.91
N ARG A 305 2.70 -2.70 -14.54
CA ARG A 305 3.68 -1.77 -13.97
C ARG A 305 3.18 -1.10 -12.70
N SER A 306 1.91 -0.72 -12.65
CA SER A 306 1.30 -0.10 -11.48
C SER A 306 1.29 -1.04 -10.29
N HIS A 307 1.05 -2.32 -10.50
CA HIS A 307 1.15 -3.32 -9.43
C HIS A 307 2.54 -3.34 -8.79
N TRP A 308 3.61 -3.29 -9.61
CA TRP A 308 4.98 -3.27 -9.10
C TRP A 308 5.35 -2.00 -8.31
N LEU A 309 4.54 -0.94 -8.39
CA LEU A 309 4.80 0.27 -7.62
C LEU A 309 4.60 0.06 -6.12
N ILE A 310 3.72 -0.86 -5.70
CA ILE A 310 3.54 -1.16 -4.26
C ILE A 310 4.83 -1.70 -3.65
N GLU A 311 5.52 -2.60 -4.36
CA GLU A 311 6.81 -3.14 -3.93
C GLU A 311 7.88 -2.03 -3.83
N ASN A 312 8.01 -1.20 -4.86
CA ASN A 312 9.08 -0.22 -4.95
C ASN A 312 8.82 1.05 -4.13
N GLN A 313 7.57 1.53 -4.07
CA GLN A 313 7.22 2.81 -3.44
C GLN A 313 6.67 2.65 -2.02
N VAL A 314 6.22 1.45 -1.64
CA VAL A 314 5.73 1.17 -0.30
C VAL A 314 6.66 0.20 0.43
N HIS A 315 6.74 -1.07 0.04
CA HIS A 315 7.46 -2.09 0.79
C HIS A 315 8.95 -1.77 0.91
N HIS A 316 9.63 -1.51 -0.20
CA HIS A 316 11.04 -1.15 -0.19
C HIS A 316 11.32 0.15 0.60
N VAL A 317 10.47 1.16 0.48
CA VAL A 317 10.63 2.42 1.21
C VAL A 317 10.45 2.22 2.72
N LEU A 318 9.44 1.44 3.12
CA LEU A 318 9.24 1.08 4.54
C LEU A 318 10.44 0.33 5.11
N ASP A 319 11.04 -0.59 4.34
CA ASP A 319 12.18 -1.38 4.81
C ASP A 319 13.49 -0.59 4.84
N VAL A 320 13.78 0.16 3.80
CA VAL A 320 15.08 0.84 3.65
C VAL A 320 15.06 2.21 4.33
N THR A 321 14.00 3.00 4.11
CA THR A 321 13.95 4.39 4.62
C THR A 321 13.43 4.45 6.06
N PHE A 322 12.42 3.64 6.39
CA PHE A 322 11.83 3.62 7.73
C PHE A 322 12.35 2.47 8.60
N ARG A 323 13.21 1.62 8.05
CA ARG A 323 13.83 0.48 8.72
C ARG A 323 12.81 -0.43 9.43
N GLU A 324 11.66 -0.64 8.78
CA GLU A 324 10.53 -1.38 9.37
C GLU A 324 10.94 -2.81 9.77
N ASP A 325 11.66 -3.50 8.88
CA ASP A 325 12.15 -4.86 9.12
C ASP A 325 13.23 -4.96 10.21
N ALA A 326 13.93 -3.85 10.51
CA ALA A 326 14.94 -3.79 11.57
C ALA A 326 14.35 -3.37 12.93
N CYS A 327 13.13 -2.84 12.95
CA CYS A 327 12.50 -2.31 14.16
C CYS A 327 11.93 -3.44 15.03
N ARG A 328 12.48 -3.60 16.22
CA ARG A 328 12.08 -4.64 17.18
C ARG A 328 10.97 -4.14 18.13
N VAL A 329 9.90 -3.66 17.58
CA VAL A 329 8.69 -3.28 18.31
C VAL A 329 7.71 -4.45 18.17
N HIS A 330 7.65 -5.32 19.18
CA HIS A 330 6.86 -6.55 19.08
C HIS A 330 5.36 -6.29 19.31
N ASP A 331 5.01 -5.73 20.47
CA ASP A 331 3.60 -5.61 20.93
C ASP A 331 2.79 -4.53 20.18
N ALA A 332 3.43 -3.62 19.46
CA ALA A 332 2.80 -2.54 18.72
C ALA A 332 3.27 -2.46 17.25
N ALA A 333 3.77 -3.57 16.68
CA ALA A 333 4.33 -3.60 15.34
C ALA A 333 3.32 -3.16 14.28
N GLN A 334 2.07 -3.62 14.40
CA GLN A 334 0.96 -3.27 13.51
C GLN A 334 0.67 -1.76 13.57
N ASN A 335 0.57 -1.21 14.78
CA ASN A 335 0.27 0.20 15.01
C ASN A 335 1.42 1.11 14.54
N MET A 336 2.68 0.70 14.76
CA MET A 336 3.85 1.42 14.23
C MET A 336 3.92 1.36 12.70
N SER A 337 3.47 0.27 12.09
CA SER A 337 3.36 0.17 10.63
C SER A 337 2.34 1.18 10.08
N VAL A 338 1.20 1.35 10.74
CA VAL A 338 0.21 2.39 10.40
C VAL A 338 0.85 3.79 10.49
N ILE A 339 1.56 4.11 11.57
CA ILE A 339 2.25 5.41 11.72
C ILE A 339 3.24 5.65 10.57
N ARG A 340 4.06 4.66 10.21
CA ARG A 340 5.02 4.79 9.09
C ARG A 340 4.32 5.05 7.77
N LYS A 341 3.17 4.41 7.53
CA LYS A 341 2.35 4.61 6.31
C LYS A 341 1.73 6.00 6.27
N VAL A 342 1.24 6.50 7.41
CA VAL A 342 0.79 7.89 7.52
C VAL A 342 1.92 8.84 7.14
N VAL A 343 3.11 8.67 7.73
CA VAL A 343 4.26 9.52 7.42
C VAL A 343 4.67 9.42 5.95
N LEU A 344 4.68 8.21 5.37
CA LEU A 344 5.00 8.04 3.95
C LEU A 344 3.96 8.73 3.05
N ASN A 345 2.68 8.63 3.39
CA ASN A 345 1.62 9.34 2.68
C ASN A 345 1.80 10.87 2.75
N LEU A 346 2.13 11.40 3.92
CA LEU A 346 2.42 12.83 4.10
C LEU A 346 3.58 13.29 3.21
N ILE A 347 4.69 12.55 3.22
CA ILE A 347 5.86 12.86 2.39
C ILE A 347 5.50 12.79 0.90
N ASN A 348 4.71 11.81 0.46
CA ASN A 348 4.29 11.68 -0.93
C ASN A 348 3.39 12.85 -1.35
N ARG A 349 2.46 13.26 -0.51
CA ARG A 349 1.61 14.44 -0.75
C ARG A 349 2.42 15.73 -0.81
N TYR A 350 3.33 15.94 0.12
CA TYR A 350 4.28 17.08 0.08
C TYR A 350 5.05 17.12 -1.24
N LYS A 351 5.61 15.97 -1.68
CA LYS A 351 6.33 15.89 -2.96
C LYS A 351 5.46 16.23 -4.17
N ILE A 352 4.21 15.79 -4.17
CA ILE A 352 3.25 16.08 -5.26
C ILE A 352 2.89 17.57 -5.25
N HIS A 353 2.57 18.12 -4.06
CA HIS A 353 2.15 19.51 -3.92
C HIS A 353 3.28 20.49 -4.27
N THR A 354 4.47 20.27 -3.75
CA THR A 354 5.63 21.13 -3.98
C THR A 354 6.40 20.81 -5.26
N LYS A 355 6.00 19.76 -6.00
CA LYS A 355 6.74 19.22 -7.14
C LYS A 355 8.20 18.86 -6.79
N SER A 356 8.45 18.51 -5.54
CA SER A 356 9.78 18.21 -5.02
C SER A 356 10.37 16.95 -5.65
N LYS A 357 11.60 17.05 -6.14
CA LYS A 357 12.40 15.92 -6.64
C LYS A 357 13.25 15.26 -5.56
N CYS A 358 13.18 15.74 -4.31
CA CYS A 358 13.95 15.16 -3.20
C CYS A 358 13.53 13.71 -2.93
N SER A 359 14.49 12.90 -2.52
CA SER A 359 14.22 11.53 -2.08
C SER A 359 13.47 11.52 -0.74
N THR A 360 12.73 10.46 -0.45
CA THR A 360 12.05 10.29 0.86
C THR A 360 13.02 10.38 2.05
N PRO A 361 14.21 9.74 2.03
CA PRO A 361 15.22 9.94 3.10
C PRO A 361 15.68 11.39 3.24
N SER A 362 15.82 12.13 2.13
CA SER A 362 16.24 13.54 2.15
C SER A 362 15.19 14.42 2.83
N ILE A 363 13.90 14.22 2.50
CA ILE A 363 12.81 14.97 3.14
C ILE A 363 12.77 14.67 4.64
N ARG A 364 12.85 13.40 5.07
CA ARG A 364 12.92 13.04 6.49
C ARG A 364 14.06 13.74 7.23
N LYS A 365 15.25 13.88 6.61
CA LYS A 365 16.37 14.64 7.20
C LYS A 365 16.04 16.13 7.30
N GLN A 366 15.48 16.72 6.24
CA GLN A 366 15.09 18.14 6.23
C GLN A 366 14.06 18.45 7.31
N THR A 367 13.04 17.61 7.49
CA THR A 367 12.06 17.76 8.58
C THR A 367 12.66 17.59 9.97
N GLY A 368 13.73 16.82 10.12
CA GLY A 368 14.52 16.74 11.33
C GLY A 368 15.27 18.04 11.65
N TRP A 369 15.81 18.70 10.63
CA TRP A 369 16.63 19.91 10.77
C TRP A 369 15.82 21.20 10.84
N SER A 370 14.72 21.31 10.09
CA SER A 370 13.94 22.54 9.93
C SER A 370 12.52 22.39 10.47
N THR A 371 12.10 23.36 11.29
CA THR A 371 10.72 23.47 11.72
C THR A 371 9.79 23.95 10.60
N LYS A 372 10.30 24.72 9.63
CA LYS A 372 9.54 25.24 8.48
C LYS A 372 9.06 24.11 7.58
N VAL A 373 9.95 23.21 7.16
CA VAL A 373 9.56 22.04 6.33
C VAL A 373 8.50 21.19 7.01
N ARG A 374 8.66 20.94 8.33
CA ARG A 374 7.70 20.20 9.14
C ARG A 374 6.30 20.81 9.16
N SER A 375 6.23 22.12 9.09
CA SER A 375 4.97 22.85 9.15
C SER A 375 4.28 23.03 7.79
N GLU A 376 4.93 22.72 6.70
CA GLU A 376 4.38 22.71 5.35
C GLU A 376 3.83 21.32 4.94
N GLU A 377 4.21 20.28 5.68
CA GLU A 377 3.73 18.89 5.55
C GLU A 377 2.55 18.59 6.47
#